data_da9ab0464be2b862a497b4d2e1ec1d00
#
_entry.id   da9ab0464be2b862a497b4d2e1ec1d00
#
_cell.length_a   1.000
_cell.length_b   1.000
_cell.length_c   1.000
_cell.angle_alpha   90.00
_cell.angle_beta   90.00
_cell.angle_gamma   90.00
#
_symmetry.space_group_name_H-M   'P 1'
#
loop_
_entity.id
_entity.type
_entity.pdbx_description
1 polymer ?
#
loop_
_entity_poly.entity_id
_entity_poly.type
_entity_poly.pdbx_seq_one_letter_code
_entity_poly.pdbx_strand_id
1 'polypeptide(L)'
;MSSHSIEEKSYQEYASGSTIIGNNIILDASNDINVRASNIIAVKEGLENTGGNISMTAGNNVNILADTLDNSYSRKDQKSGFSTSFASGGGSFTAGVSYSQNSLEQQRNGTTVAVSTIISEGNTVIDAGNRVRTEAMQANVGENLVIRGVNGVELLDAQEVYNETVKQKSTSVGVSVNVGFTPAQFANTVSNVTDNVKDYGFGGTSQTINTLGNGFQDLRDLGGLSSNLRSWYEGIGYISTKNIFEHGDLSPDNLRNAAKGLVSASVSASYSQSSYESNTSGTNSVAGNINVGKNFILQSDGDVTLVNQKINVGENFVVDAKNFEVRAGENTYKN
;
A
#
# COMPACT_ATOMS: atom_id res chain seq x y z
N MET A 1 -24.72 -6.26 12.52
CA MET A 1 -23.54 -7.06 12.86
C MET A 1 -22.41 -6.64 11.92
N SER A 2 -21.23 -6.38 12.44
CA SER A 2 -20.06 -6.03 11.61
C SER A 2 -18.87 -6.90 12.00
N SER A 3 -18.04 -7.25 11.05
CA SER A 3 -16.76 -7.88 11.29
C SER A 3 -15.63 -7.05 10.68
N HIS A 4 -14.50 -7.04 11.36
CA HIS A 4 -13.28 -6.38 10.88
C HIS A 4 -12.09 -7.29 11.19
N SER A 5 -11.29 -7.55 10.19
CA SER A 5 -10.10 -8.39 10.28
C SER A 5 -8.94 -7.68 9.61
N ILE A 6 -7.81 -7.60 10.31
CA ILE A 6 -6.55 -7.07 9.79
C ILE A 6 -5.51 -8.18 9.92
N GLU A 7 -4.82 -8.46 8.82
CA GLU A 7 -3.65 -9.33 8.77
C GLU A 7 -2.48 -8.51 8.26
N GLU A 8 -1.38 -8.47 9.03
CA GLU A 8 -0.15 -7.78 8.66
C GLU A 8 1.03 -8.74 8.75
N LYS A 9 1.91 -8.68 7.76
CA LYS A 9 3.17 -9.41 7.72
C LYS A 9 4.26 -8.46 7.26
N SER A 10 5.39 -8.48 7.96
CA SER A 10 6.59 -7.74 7.56
C SER A 10 7.79 -8.64 7.62
N TYR A 11 8.68 -8.45 6.65
CA TYR A 11 9.99 -9.06 6.62
C TYR A 11 11.01 -7.97 6.31
N GLN A 12 12.11 -7.97 7.03
CA GLN A 12 13.20 -7.03 6.81
C GLN A 12 14.52 -7.72 7.10
N GLU A 13 15.42 -7.68 6.13
CA GLU A 13 16.79 -8.07 6.31
C GLU A 13 17.63 -6.95 6.91
N TYR A 14 18.65 -7.33 7.68
CA TYR A 14 19.61 -6.41 8.26
C TYR A 14 21.02 -6.92 7.95
N ALA A 15 21.88 -6.03 7.46
CA ALA A 15 23.30 -6.33 7.39
C ALA A 15 23.93 -6.16 8.78
N SER A 16 24.71 -7.15 9.20
CA SER A 16 25.62 -7.03 10.34
C SER A 16 27.03 -6.97 9.80
N GLY A 17 27.43 -5.80 9.32
CA GLY A 17 28.76 -5.57 8.75
C GLY A 17 29.87 -5.73 9.80
N SER A 18 31.06 -6.15 9.32
CA SER A 18 32.25 -6.16 10.14
C SER A 18 32.76 -4.73 10.39
N THR A 19 33.42 -4.52 11.54
CA THR A 19 34.05 -3.24 11.84
C THR A 19 35.50 -3.48 12.24
N ILE A 20 36.42 -2.81 11.54
CA ILE A 20 37.86 -2.79 11.85
C ILE A 20 38.17 -1.40 12.42
N ILE A 21 38.71 -1.34 13.62
CA ILE A 21 39.09 -0.09 14.28
C ILE A 21 40.55 -0.18 14.70
N GLY A 22 41.33 0.88 14.44
CA GLY A 22 42.72 0.95 14.86
C GLY A 22 43.29 2.37 14.74
N ASN A 23 44.48 2.59 15.26
CA ASN A 23 45.20 3.86 15.09
C ASN A 23 45.66 4.01 13.61
N ASN A 24 46.36 3.00 13.09
CA ASN A 24 46.65 2.87 11.65
C ASN A 24 46.18 1.52 11.17
N ILE A 25 45.54 1.50 10.00
CA ILE A 25 45.03 0.30 9.37
C ILE A 25 45.78 0.07 8.06
N ILE A 26 46.44 -1.08 7.94
CA ILE A 26 47.14 -1.49 6.73
C ILE A 26 46.54 -2.81 6.28
N LEU A 27 45.96 -2.80 5.10
CA LEU A 27 45.40 -3.97 4.44
C LEU A 27 46.23 -4.20 3.17
N ASP A 28 46.90 -5.33 3.10
CA ASP A 28 47.73 -5.70 1.96
C ASP A 28 47.34 -7.11 1.49
N ALA A 29 46.98 -7.23 0.23
CA ALA A 29 46.57 -8.46 -0.38
C ALA A 29 47.23 -8.64 -1.75
N SER A 30 47.77 -9.82 -1.99
CA SER A 30 48.39 -10.15 -3.29
C SER A 30 47.41 -10.22 -4.45
N ASN A 31 46.12 -10.38 -4.17
CA ASN A 31 45.05 -10.43 -5.17
C ASN A 31 44.03 -9.32 -4.89
N ASP A 32 42.92 -9.59 -4.24
CA ASP A 32 41.79 -8.64 -4.07
C ASP A 32 41.58 -8.28 -2.59
N ILE A 33 41.19 -7.01 -2.36
CA ILE A 33 40.59 -6.57 -1.11
C ILE A 33 39.08 -6.35 -1.37
N ASN A 34 38.24 -7.04 -0.60
CA ASN A 34 36.78 -6.90 -0.68
C ASN A 34 36.22 -6.46 0.65
N VAL A 35 35.61 -5.28 0.67
CA VAL A 35 34.88 -4.70 1.79
C VAL A 35 33.42 -4.57 1.37
N ARG A 36 32.50 -5.24 2.10
CA ARG A 36 31.07 -5.22 1.76
C ARG A 36 30.25 -4.87 2.99
N ALA A 37 29.43 -3.84 2.89
CA ALA A 37 28.54 -3.37 3.98
C ALA A 37 29.26 -3.31 5.34
N SER A 38 30.53 -2.87 5.38
CA SER A 38 31.43 -2.98 6.53
C SER A 38 32.16 -1.68 6.77
N ASN A 39 32.68 -1.50 7.99
CA ASN A 39 33.29 -0.26 8.41
C ASN A 39 34.80 -0.43 8.65
N ILE A 40 35.61 0.51 8.17
CA ILE A 40 37.03 0.63 8.45
C ILE A 40 37.30 2.00 9.04
N ILE A 41 37.79 2.05 10.28
CA ILE A 41 37.87 3.28 11.08
C ILE A 41 39.26 3.40 11.66
N ALA A 42 40.02 4.39 11.20
CA ALA A 42 41.34 4.73 11.75
C ALA A 42 41.24 6.05 12.50
N VAL A 43 41.59 6.02 13.77
CA VAL A 43 41.54 7.19 14.69
C VAL A 43 42.94 7.54 15.21
N LYS A 44 43.25 8.84 15.33
CA LYS A 44 44.48 9.30 15.96
C LYS A 44 44.48 8.95 17.42
N GLU A 45 45.63 8.59 17.95
CA GLU A 45 45.78 8.16 19.32
C GLU A 45 46.95 8.89 20.02
N GLY A 46 46.84 9.01 21.33
CA GLY A 46 47.88 9.58 22.18
C GLY A 46 47.90 11.12 22.22
N LEU A 47 48.78 11.66 23.09
CA LEU A 47 48.93 13.10 23.26
C LEU A 47 49.52 13.81 22.04
N GLU A 48 50.24 13.07 21.20
CA GLU A 48 50.84 13.60 19.97
C GLU A 48 49.82 13.61 18.79
N ASN A 49 48.63 13.09 19.01
CA ASN A 49 47.56 13.04 17.98
C ASN A 49 48.06 12.45 16.62
N THR A 50 48.80 11.35 16.68
CA THR A 50 49.44 10.70 15.55
C THR A 50 48.63 9.50 15.06
N GLY A 51 48.81 9.12 13.79
CA GLY A 51 48.12 7.99 13.19
C GLY A 51 46.83 8.43 12.50
N GLY A 52 45.80 7.61 12.62
CA GLY A 52 44.53 7.81 11.93
C GLY A 52 44.57 7.49 10.45
N ASN A 53 45.57 6.74 9.97
CA ASN A 53 45.78 6.48 8.56
C ASN A 53 45.20 5.10 8.12
N ILE A 54 44.71 5.05 6.89
CA ILE A 54 44.27 3.81 6.24
C ILE A 54 45.08 3.62 4.96
N SER A 55 45.64 2.41 4.78
CA SER A 55 46.29 1.97 3.54
C SER A 55 45.68 0.65 3.11
N MET A 56 45.15 0.62 1.91
CA MET A 56 44.66 -0.60 1.26
C MET A 56 45.43 -0.80 -0.03
N THR A 57 46.21 -1.92 -0.11
CA THR A 57 46.99 -2.25 -1.32
C THR A 57 46.59 -3.61 -1.79
N ALA A 58 46.15 -3.72 -3.03
CA ALA A 58 45.79 -5.00 -3.66
C ALA A 58 46.58 -5.21 -4.96
N GLY A 59 47.10 -6.43 -5.14
CA GLY A 59 47.79 -6.77 -6.40
C GLY A 59 46.86 -6.80 -7.61
N ASN A 60 45.55 -6.97 -7.39
CA ASN A 60 44.54 -6.94 -8.44
C ASN A 60 43.48 -5.87 -8.12
N ASN A 61 42.36 -6.16 -7.44
CA ASN A 61 41.28 -5.20 -7.26
C ASN A 61 41.08 -4.79 -5.79
N VAL A 62 40.61 -3.56 -5.59
CA VAL A 62 40.00 -3.13 -4.34
C VAL A 62 38.51 -2.86 -4.61
N ASN A 63 37.64 -3.61 -3.94
CA ASN A 63 36.18 -3.53 -4.05
C ASN A 63 35.58 -3.10 -2.71
N ILE A 64 34.98 -1.93 -2.67
CA ILE A 64 34.25 -1.38 -1.52
C ILE A 64 32.79 -1.29 -1.90
N LEU A 65 32.06 -2.36 -1.63
CA LEU A 65 30.73 -2.60 -2.17
C LEU A 65 29.65 -2.40 -1.11
N ALA A 66 28.49 -2.06 -1.59
CA ALA A 66 27.27 -2.14 -0.81
C ALA A 66 26.71 -3.57 -0.78
N ASP A 67 25.79 -3.82 0.13
CA ASP A 67 24.99 -5.03 0.15
C ASP A 67 23.50 -4.66 -0.01
N THR A 68 22.76 -5.52 -0.67
CA THR A 68 21.34 -5.29 -0.95
C THR A 68 20.52 -6.18 0.00
N LEU A 69 19.62 -5.55 0.75
CA LEU A 69 18.82 -6.17 1.79
C LEU A 69 17.36 -6.19 1.39
N ASP A 70 16.73 -7.35 1.40
CA ASP A 70 15.35 -7.52 1.04
C ASP A 70 14.40 -7.04 2.16
N ASN A 71 13.33 -6.39 1.76
CA ASN A 71 12.24 -6.02 2.64
C ASN A 71 10.89 -6.32 1.98
N SER A 72 9.94 -6.75 2.78
CA SER A 72 8.57 -6.92 2.33
C SER A 72 7.57 -6.57 3.41
N TYR A 73 6.44 -6.02 2.99
CA TYR A 73 5.31 -5.70 3.82
C TYR A 73 4.03 -6.11 3.11
N SER A 74 3.15 -6.79 3.82
CA SER A 74 1.83 -7.16 3.33
C SER A 74 0.79 -6.82 4.38
N ARG A 75 -0.26 -6.13 3.97
CA ARG A 75 -1.43 -5.82 4.80
C ARG A 75 -2.69 -6.18 4.06
N LYS A 76 -3.57 -6.92 4.75
CA LYS A 76 -4.90 -7.23 4.31
C LYS A 76 -5.90 -6.75 5.36
N ASP A 77 -6.73 -5.79 4.98
CA ASP A 77 -7.79 -5.22 5.82
C ASP A 77 -9.14 -5.59 5.19
N GLN A 78 -9.96 -6.33 5.93
CA GLN A 78 -11.27 -6.77 5.49
C GLN A 78 -12.33 -6.29 6.46
N LYS A 79 -13.30 -5.55 5.94
CA LYS A 79 -14.47 -5.07 6.69
C LYS A 79 -15.73 -5.58 6.04
N SER A 80 -16.63 -6.14 6.84
CA SER A 80 -17.97 -6.45 6.38
C SER A 80 -18.99 -5.97 7.40
N GLY A 81 -20.13 -5.55 6.91
CA GLY A 81 -21.16 -5.01 7.75
C GLY A 81 -22.54 -5.27 7.18
N PHE A 82 -23.47 -5.52 8.09
CA PHE A 82 -24.89 -5.59 7.83
C PHE A 82 -25.55 -4.35 8.41
N SER A 83 -26.43 -3.71 7.64
CA SER A 83 -27.22 -2.57 8.09
C SER A 83 -28.70 -2.74 7.74
N THR A 84 -29.55 -2.24 8.60
CA THR A 84 -31.00 -2.13 8.38
C THR A 84 -31.37 -0.66 8.36
N SER A 85 -32.27 -0.28 7.46
CA SER A 85 -32.79 1.08 7.37
C SER A 85 -34.30 1.04 7.45
N PHE A 86 -34.87 1.96 8.22
CA PHE A 86 -36.31 2.17 8.34
C PHE A 86 -36.57 3.66 8.18
N ALA A 87 -37.48 3.99 7.31
CA ALA A 87 -37.95 5.35 7.13
C ALA A 87 -39.48 5.39 6.98
N SER A 88 -40.12 6.31 7.64
CA SER A 88 -41.56 6.55 7.48
C SER A 88 -41.81 8.04 7.35
N GLY A 89 -42.69 8.41 6.44
CA GLY A 89 -43.08 9.82 6.24
C GLY A 89 -43.98 9.98 5.03
N GLY A 90 -44.88 10.98 5.05
CA GLY A 90 -45.75 11.34 3.92
C GLY A 90 -46.68 10.22 3.46
N GLY A 91 -47.10 9.30 4.34
CA GLY A 91 -47.93 8.15 3.98
C GLY A 91 -47.19 7.01 3.30
N SER A 92 -45.87 6.96 3.39
CA SER A 92 -45.05 5.86 2.91
C SER A 92 -44.17 5.28 4.02
N PHE A 93 -43.84 4.00 3.88
CA PHE A 93 -42.92 3.28 4.73
C PHE A 93 -41.87 2.59 3.86
N THR A 94 -40.63 2.79 4.21
CA THR A 94 -39.49 2.11 3.54
C THR A 94 -38.71 1.31 4.56
N ALA A 95 -38.50 0.03 4.29
CA ALA A 95 -37.60 -0.81 5.05
C ALA A 95 -36.55 -1.38 4.10
N GLY A 96 -35.31 -1.35 4.53
CA GLY A 96 -34.20 -1.88 3.74
C GLY A 96 -33.19 -2.63 4.57
N VAL A 97 -32.54 -3.57 3.94
CA VAL A 97 -31.41 -4.32 4.48
C VAL A 97 -30.27 -4.22 3.48
N SER A 98 -29.06 -4.01 3.96
CA SER A 98 -27.88 -4.02 3.10
C SER A 98 -26.70 -4.72 3.77
N TYR A 99 -25.91 -5.36 2.95
CA TYR A 99 -24.64 -5.96 3.33
C TYR A 99 -23.54 -5.29 2.50
N SER A 100 -22.47 -4.92 3.16
CA SER A 100 -21.28 -4.37 2.49
C SER A 100 -20.02 -5.14 2.90
N GLN A 101 -19.15 -5.34 1.95
CA GLN A 101 -17.83 -5.92 2.16
C GLN A 101 -16.80 -5.03 1.47
N ASN A 102 -15.79 -4.62 2.23
CA ASN A 102 -14.65 -3.85 1.74
C ASN A 102 -13.38 -4.64 2.06
N SER A 103 -12.49 -4.76 1.10
CA SER A 103 -11.15 -5.30 1.29
C SER A 103 -10.12 -4.34 0.71
N LEU A 104 -9.06 -4.13 1.49
CA LEU A 104 -7.85 -3.44 1.08
C LEU A 104 -6.69 -4.42 1.24
N GLU A 105 -5.97 -4.69 0.16
CA GLU A 105 -4.74 -5.45 0.15
C GLU A 105 -3.62 -4.52 -0.32
N GLN A 106 -2.57 -4.42 0.50
CA GLN A 106 -1.38 -3.64 0.20
C GLN A 106 -0.18 -4.56 0.32
N GLN A 107 0.62 -4.63 -0.74
CA GLN A 107 1.87 -5.36 -0.77
C GLN A 107 2.99 -4.41 -1.18
N ARG A 108 4.07 -4.41 -0.42
CA ARG A 108 5.31 -3.69 -0.73
C ARG A 108 6.46 -4.68 -0.69
N ASN A 109 7.25 -4.70 -1.74
CA ASN A 109 8.47 -5.47 -1.82
C ASN A 109 9.55 -4.56 -2.36
N GLY A 110 10.74 -4.68 -1.80
CA GLY A 110 11.83 -3.83 -2.25
C GLY A 110 13.14 -4.22 -1.62
N THR A 111 14.16 -3.43 -1.93
CA THR A 111 15.48 -3.58 -1.34
C THR A 111 15.91 -2.27 -0.72
N THR A 112 16.70 -2.36 0.35
CA THR A 112 17.47 -1.26 0.91
C THR A 112 18.95 -1.57 0.78
N VAL A 113 19.78 -0.54 0.80
CA VAL A 113 21.23 -0.67 0.60
C VAL A 113 21.95 -0.47 1.92
N ALA A 114 22.76 -1.43 2.31
CA ALA A 114 23.75 -1.29 3.37
C ALA A 114 25.10 -0.92 2.76
N VAL A 115 25.59 0.27 3.11
CA VAL A 115 26.81 0.83 2.52
C VAL A 115 28.06 0.49 3.35
N SER A 116 29.22 0.50 2.70
CA SER A 116 30.51 0.43 3.37
C SER A 116 30.98 1.82 3.76
N THR A 117 31.60 1.96 4.94
CA THR A 117 32.07 3.22 5.48
C THR A 117 33.56 3.20 5.75
N ILE A 118 34.26 4.23 5.29
CA ILE A 118 35.70 4.46 5.51
C ILE A 118 35.85 5.76 6.30
N ILE A 119 36.41 5.69 7.49
CA ILE A 119 36.67 6.86 8.32
C ILE A 119 38.15 6.88 8.69
N SER A 120 38.84 7.96 8.38
CA SER A 120 40.21 8.17 8.82
C SER A 120 40.40 9.63 9.30
N GLU A 121 41.02 9.80 10.42
CA GLU A 121 41.41 11.16 10.92
C GLU A 121 42.70 11.68 10.25
N GLY A 122 43.47 10.83 9.62
CA GLY A 122 44.65 11.10 8.84
C GLY A 122 44.42 10.93 7.33
N ASN A 123 45.36 10.28 6.70
CA ASN A 123 45.33 9.99 5.25
C ASN A 123 44.71 8.64 4.95
N THR A 124 44.09 8.54 3.80
CA THR A 124 43.62 7.27 3.25
C THR A 124 44.22 7.06 1.86
N VAL A 125 44.82 5.90 1.64
CA VAL A 125 45.35 5.47 0.35
C VAL A 125 44.69 4.13 -0.02
N ILE A 126 44.12 4.08 -1.23
CA ILE A 126 43.51 2.88 -1.82
C ILE A 126 44.22 2.67 -3.16
N ASP A 127 45.03 1.61 -3.25
CA ASP A 127 45.85 1.33 -4.41
C ASP A 127 45.60 -0.10 -4.93
N ALA A 128 45.20 -0.22 -6.16
CA ALA A 128 44.91 -1.47 -6.85
C ALA A 128 45.75 -1.64 -8.10
N GLY A 129 46.40 -2.80 -8.22
CA GLY A 129 47.16 -3.15 -9.40
C GLY A 129 46.32 -3.30 -10.67
N ASN A 130 45.01 -3.42 -10.54
CA ASN A 130 44.06 -3.42 -11.64
C ASN A 130 43.02 -2.32 -11.47
N ARG A 131 41.97 -2.54 -10.67
CA ARG A 131 40.83 -1.61 -10.60
C ARG A 131 40.38 -1.35 -9.16
N VAL A 132 39.98 -0.10 -8.90
CA VAL A 132 39.20 0.24 -7.71
C VAL A 132 37.75 0.42 -8.11
N ARG A 133 36.85 -0.29 -7.41
CA ARG A 133 35.39 -0.15 -7.57
C ARG A 133 34.73 0.10 -6.22
N THR A 134 33.90 1.13 -6.17
CA THR A 134 33.07 1.40 -4.99
C THR A 134 31.60 1.49 -5.37
N GLU A 135 30.69 1.11 -4.43
CA GLU A 135 29.24 1.26 -4.58
C GLU A 135 28.70 2.00 -3.37
N ALA A 136 28.13 3.20 -3.59
CA ALA A 136 27.56 4.07 -2.57
C ALA A 136 28.47 4.26 -1.34
N MET A 137 29.77 4.22 -1.51
CA MET A 137 30.75 4.30 -0.42
C MET A 137 30.60 5.60 0.36
N GLN A 138 30.62 5.49 1.69
CA GLN A 138 30.66 6.62 2.60
C GLN A 138 32.12 6.79 3.08
N ALA A 139 32.76 7.89 2.75
CA ALA A 139 34.13 8.17 3.18
C ALA A 139 34.20 9.50 3.92
N ASN A 140 34.89 9.50 5.07
CA ASN A 140 35.22 10.71 5.82
C ASN A 140 36.70 10.68 6.18
N VAL A 141 37.50 11.45 5.48
CA VAL A 141 38.95 11.46 5.55
C VAL A 141 39.41 12.83 6.05
N GLY A 142 40.12 12.87 7.18
CA GLY A 142 40.52 14.10 7.81
C GLY A 142 41.63 14.88 7.08
N GLU A 143 42.48 14.16 6.32
CA GLU A 143 43.58 14.79 5.56
C GLU A 143 43.42 14.50 4.05
N ASN A 144 44.25 13.63 3.49
CA ASN A 144 44.26 13.36 2.06
C ASN A 144 43.67 11.99 1.75
N LEU A 145 42.90 11.92 0.66
CA LEU A 145 42.42 10.67 0.06
C LEU A 145 43.08 10.47 -1.30
N VAL A 146 43.73 9.34 -1.48
CA VAL A 146 44.28 8.91 -2.77
C VAL A 146 43.63 7.58 -3.17
N ILE A 147 43.03 7.54 -4.34
CA ILE A 147 42.48 6.31 -4.92
C ILE A 147 43.17 6.09 -6.27
N ARG A 148 43.86 4.95 -6.38
CA ARG A 148 44.56 4.57 -7.59
C ARG A 148 44.13 3.18 -8.05
N GLY A 149 43.77 3.08 -9.30
CA GLY A 149 43.54 1.80 -9.99
C GLY A 149 44.19 1.83 -11.37
N VAL A 150 45.15 0.95 -11.64
CA VAL A 150 45.93 1.00 -12.87
C VAL A 150 45.02 0.99 -14.11
N ASN A 151 44.03 0.10 -14.18
CA ASN A 151 43.13 -0.03 -15.33
C ASN A 151 41.77 0.64 -15.16
N GLY A 152 41.52 1.32 -14.03
CA GLY A 152 40.27 2.07 -13.82
C GLY A 152 39.94 2.35 -12.38
N VAL A 153 39.21 3.44 -12.18
CA VAL A 153 38.56 3.78 -10.90
C VAL A 153 37.09 4.04 -11.16
N GLU A 154 36.23 3.26 -10.51
CA GLU A 154 34.78 3.36 -10.60
C GLU A 154 34.19 3.69 -9.24
N LEU A 155 33.72 4.92 -9.06
CA LEU A 155 32.93 5.32 -7.89
C LEU A 155 31.48 5.35 -8.30
N LEU A 156 30.75 4.30 -7.96
CA LEU A 156 29.38 4.04 -8.43
C LEU A 156 28.35 4.30 -7.31
N ASP A 157 27.13 4.54 -7.72
CA ASP A 157 25.95 4.47 -6.85
C ASP A 157 25.56 3.01 -6.58
N ALA A 158 24.66 2.82 -5.63
CA ALA A 158 23.94 1.57 -5.45
C ALA A 158 22.45 1.79 -5.75
N GLN A 159 21.73 0.71 -6.05
CA GLN A 159 20.32 0.82 -6.42
C GLN A 159 19.42 0.15 -5.39
N GLU A 160 18.44 0.91 -4.90
CA GLU A 160 17.30 0.37 -4.17
C GLU A 160 16.14 0.14 -5.15
N VAL A 161 15.44 -0.96 -4.97
CA VAL A 161 14.26 -1.31 -5.76
C VAL A 161 13.03 -1.22 -4.86
N TYR A 162 11.93 -0.70 -5.37
CA TYR A 162 10.66 -0.74 -4.68
C TYR A 162 9.54 -1.15 -5.63
N ASN A 163 8.62 -1.95 -5.10
CA ASN A 163 7.39 -2.35 -5.75
C ASN A 163 6.24 -2.24 -4.74
N GLU A 164 5.17 -1.58 -5.11
CA GLU A 164 3.97 -1.47 -4.30
C GLU A 164 2.76 -1.88 -5.14
N THR A 165 1.95 -2.78 -4.61
CA THR A 165 0.65 -3.14 -5.17
C THR A 165 -0.43 -2.82 -4.16
N VAL A 166 -1.42 -2.04 -4.56
CA VAL A 166 -2.60 -1.72 -3.77
C VAL A 166 -3.83 -2.22 -4.50
N LYS A 167 -4.60 -3.11 -3.85
CA LYS A 167 -5.88 -3.62 -4.37
C LYS A 167 -6.98 -3.27 -3.40
N GLN A 168 -8.00 -2.60 -3.89
CA GLN A 168 -9.19 -2.29 -3.13
C GLN A 168 -10.41 -2.89 -3.83
N LYS A 169 -11.23 -3.59 -3.07
CA LYS A 169 -12.53 -4.09 -3.52
C LYS A 169 -13.61 -3.65 -2.57
N SER A 170 -14.70 -3.16 -3.12
CA SER A 170 -15.90 -2.84 -2.38
C SER A 170 -17.08 -3.53 -3.07
N THR A 171 -17.87 -4.26 -2.28
CA THR A 171 -19.10 -4.90 -2.76
C THR A 171 -20.21 -4.52 -1.81
N SER A 172 -21.34 -4.09 -2.34
CA SER A 172 -22.54 -3.87 -1.54
C SER A 172 -23.74 -4.49 -2.23
N VAL A 173 -24.58 -5.12 -1.42
CA VAL A 173 -25.86 -5.69 -1.84
C VAL A 173 -26.92 -5.12 -0.92
N GLY A 174 -27.98 -4.56 -1.47
CA GLY A 174 -29.08 -4.00 -0.71
C GLY A 174 -30.43 -4.42 -1.28
N VAL A 175 -31.39 -4.59 -0.39
CA VAL A 175 -32.78 -4.79 -0.76
C VAL A 175 -33.62 -3.82 0.07
N SER A 176 -34.50 -3.09 -0.59
CA SER A 176 -35.45 -2.21 0.06
C SER A 176 -36.87 -2.44 -0.45
N VAL A 177 -37.82 -2.34 0.46
CA VAL A 177 -39.23 -2.40 0.19
C VAL A 177 -39.84 -1.05 0.55
N ASN A 178 -40.54 -0.45 -0.38
CA ASN A 178 -41.27 0.79 -0.16
C ASN A 178 -42.77 0.54 -0.35
N VAL A 179 -43.54 0.93 0.63
CA VAL A 179 -45.02 0.79 0.61
C VAL A 179 -45.65 2.17 0.86
N GLY A 180 -46.48 2.60 -0.07
CA GLY A 180 -47.20 3.87 0.00
C GLY A 180 -48.38 3.88 0.97
N PHE A 181 -48.65 2.85 1.73
CA PHE A 181 -49.62 2.78 2.82
C PHE A 181 -49.25 1.67 3.80
N THR A 182 -49.38 1.85 5.11
CA THR A 182 -48.90 0.92 6.14
C THR A 182 -50.04 0.13 6.82
N PRO A 183 -50.47 -1.04 6.30
CA PRO A 183 -51.21 -1.98 7.11
C PRO A 183 -50.26 -2.67 8.13
N ALA A 184 -50.77 -2.96 9.32
CA ALA A 184 -49.99 -3.60 10.39
C ALA A 184 -49.39 -4.96 9.99
N GLN A 185 -49.97 -5.67 9.04
CA GLN A 185 -49.46 -6.95 8.50
C GLN A 185 -48.13 -6.82 7.74
N PHE A 186 -47.86 -5.66 7.15
CA PHE A 186 -46.60 -5.42 6.44
C PHE A 186 -45.41 -5.34 7.39
N ALA A 187 -45.60 -4.81 8.60
CA ALA A 187 -44.55 -4.75 9.61
C ALA A 187 -43.99 -6.16 9.95
N ASN A 188 -44.84 -7.18 9.94
CA ASN A 188 -44.44 -8.56 10.20
C ASN A 188 -43.61 -9.15 9.04
N THR A 189 -43.95 -8.82 7.78
CA THR A 189 -43.20 -9.27 6.59
C THR A 189 -41.79 -8.67 6.59
N VAL A 190 -41.68 -7.38 6.90
CA VAL A 190 -40.37 -6.71 6.99
C VAL A 190 -39.52 -7.29 8.12
N SER A 191 -40.13 -7.57 9.29
CA SER A 191 -39.43 -8.22 10.40
C SER A 191 -38.90 -9.59 9.98
N ASN A 192 -39.72 -10.41 9.33
CA ASN A 192 -39.33 -11.74 8.87
C ASN A 192 -38.19 -11.72 7.85
N VAL A 193 -38.19 -10.78 6.90
CA VAL A 193 -37.09 -10.58 5.93
C VAL A 193 -35.82 -10.17 6.68
N THR A 194 -35.93 -9.25 7.63
CA THR A 194 -34.80 -8.76 8.42
C THR A 194 -34.19 -9.87 9.28
N ASP A 195 -35.00 -10.68 9.93
CA ASP A 195 -34.56 -11.76 10.78
C ASP A 195 -33.92 -12.91 9.98
N ASN A 196 -34.49 -13.27 8.84
CA ASN A 196 -33.92 -14.27 7.95
C ASN A 196 -32.57 -13.85 7.38
N VAL A 197 -32.39 -12.55 7.02
CA VAL A 197 -31.10 -12.05 6.54
C VAL A 197 -30.06 -11.99 7.67
N LYS A 198 -30.48 -11.70 8.91
CA LYS A 198 -29.58 -11.77 10.08
C LYS A 198 -29.11 -13.20 10.36
N ASP A 199 -30.00 -14.17 10.27
CA ASP A 199 -29.71 -15.57 10.63
C ASP A 199 -28.90 -16.31 9.56
N TYR A 200 -29.13 -16.02 8.30
CA TYR A 200 -28.53 -16.76 7.16
C TYR A 200 -27.54 -15.94 6.32
N GLY A 201 -27.48 -14.63 6.50
CA GLY A 201 -26.61 -13.74 5.72
C GLY A 201 -26.95 -13.73 4.22
N PHE A 202 -26.21 -12.94 3.45
CA PHE A 202 -26.26 -12.98 1.97
C PHE A 202 -25.39 -14.10 1.36
N GLY A 203 -24.86 -15.01 2.18
CA GLY A 203 -23.96 -16.07 1.74
C GLY A 203 -24.58 -17.17 0.88
N GLY A 204 -25.91 -17.22 0.81
CA GLY A 204 -26.64 -18.13 -0.07
C GLY A 204 -27.61 -17.36 -0.97
N THR A 205 -27.21 -17.06 -2.21
CA THR A 205 -28.04 -16.37 -3.21
C THR A 205 -29.43 -17.00 -3.36
N SER A 206 -29.54 -18.33 -3.22
CA SER A 206 -30.82 -19.05 -3.30
C SER A 206 -31.74 -18.82 -2.09
N GLN A 207 -31.18 -18.69 -0.89
CA GLN A 207 -32.00 -18.45 0.31
C GLN A 207 -32.49 -17.00 0.38
N THR A 208 -31.66 -16.04 -0.02
CA THR A 208 -32.06 -14.64 -0.13
C THR A 208 -33.17 -14.45 -1.18
N ILE A 209 -33.07 -15.14 -2.32
CA ILE A 209 -34.12 -15.15 -3.35
C ILE A 209 -35.41 -15.80 -2.84
N ASN A 210 -35.32 -16.91 -2.09
CA ASN A 210 -36.49 -17.56 -1.50
C ASN A 210 -37.15 -16.67 -0.43
N THR A 211 -36.39 -16.00 0.40
CA THR A 211 -36.88 -15.05 1.41
C THR A 211 -37.56 -13.85 0.76
N LEU A 212 -37.01 -13.33 -0.33
CA LEU A 212 -37.64 -12.31 -1.17
C LEU A 212 -38.88 -12.84 -1.86
N GLY A 213 -38.86 -14.09 -2.35
CA GLY A 213 -39.99 -14.76 -2.97
C GLY A 213 -41.15 -14.92 -2.00
N ASN A 214 -40.92 -15.29 -0.76
CA ASN A 214 -41.91 -15.38 0.30
C ASN A 214 -42.47 -13.99 0.66
N GLY A 215 -41.59 -12.97 0.74
CA GLY A 215 -42.03 -11.57 0.90
C GLY A 215 -42.92 -11.07 -0.24
N PHE A 216 -42.65 -11.51 -1.48
CA PHE A 216 -43.53 -11.24 -2.63
C PHE A 216 -44.87 -12.00 -2.56
N GLN A 217 -44.89 -13.23 -2.03
CA GLN A 217 -46.14 -13.96 -1.82
C GLN A 217 -46.99 -13.31 -0.74
N ASP A 218 -46.40 -12.88 0.37
CA ASP A 218 -47.07 -12.13 1.43
C ASP A 218 -47.63 -10.79 0.91
N LEU A 219 -46.87 -10.08 0.06
CA LEU A 219 -47.33 -8.87 -0.63
C LEU A 219 -48.46 -9.16 -1.63
N ARG A 220 -48.43 -10.32 -2.31
CA ARG A 220 -49.52 -10.77 -3.18
C ARG A 220 -50.76 -11.15 -2.40
N ASP A 221 -50.60 -11.77 -1.22
CA ASP A 221 -51.70 -12.16 -0.34
C ASP A 221 -52.31 -10.95 0.39
N LEU A 222 -51.56 -9.84 0.54
CA LEU A 222 -52.10 -8.51 0.86
C LEU A 222 -53.07 -8.01 -0.25
N GLY A 223 -52.94 -8.46 -1.50
CA GLY A 223 -53.89 -8.27 -2.57
C GLY A 223 -55.23 -9.00 -2.39
N GLY A 224 -55.30 -10.03 -1.48
CA GLY A 224 -56.49 -10.65 -0.99
C GLY A 224 -57.33 -9.81 0.01
N LEU A 225 -56.98 -8.54 0.17
CA LEU A 225 -57.59 -7.54 1.04
C LEU A 225 -59.07 -7.18 0.72
N SER A 226 -59.65 -7.85 -0.26
CA SER A 226 -61.06 -7.57 -0.63
C SER A 226 -62.06 -7.91 0.50
N SER A 227 -61.72 -8.88 1.37
CA SER A 227 -62.61 -9.23 2.53
C SER A 227 -62.31 -8.37 3.77
N ASN A 228 -61.08 -7.90 3.94
CA ASN A 228 -60.70 -7.10 5.11
C ASN A 228 -60.87 -5.58 4.88
N LEU A 229 -60.88 -5.10 3.62
CA LEU A 229 -61.18 -3.74 3.28
C LEU A 229 -62.59 -3.32 3.69
N ARG A 230 -63.56 -4.24 3.70
CA ARG A 230 -64.93 -3.95 4.12
C ARG A 230 -64.99 -3.70 5.65
N SER A 231 -64.35 -4.54 6.44
CA SER A 231 -64.27 -4.36 7.91
C SER A 231 -63.44 -3.11 8.29
N TRP A 232 -62.44 -2.76 7.49
CA TRP A 232 -61.62 -1.59 7.71
C TRP A 232 -62.37 -0.30 7.32
N TYR A 233 -63.11 -0.34 6.24
CA TYR A 233 -63.99 0.73 5.80
C TYR A 233 -65.12 1.02 6.85
N GLU A 234 -65.72 -0.01 7.43
CA GLU A 234 -66.70 0.08 8.50
C GLU A 234 -66.10 0.63 9.81
N GLY A 235 -64.78 0.38 10.05
CA GLY A 235 -64.10 0.78 11.29
C GLY A 235 -63.52 2.21 11.28
N ILE A 236 -63.15 2.78 10.13
CA ILE A 236 -62.45 4.08 10.06
C ILE A 236 -63.34 5.19 9.47
N GLY A 237 -64.47 4.85 8.87
CA GLY A 237 -65.53 5.82 8.48
C GLY A 237 -65.14 6.85 7.43
N TYR A 238 -63.94 6.76 6.77
CA TYR A 238 -63.56 7.77 5.79
C TYR A 238 -62.52 7.25 4.79
N ILE A 239 -62.93 6.84 3.62
CA ILE A 239 -62.10 6.81 2.44
C ILE A 239 -62.70 7.75 1.39
N SER A 240 -62.11 8.90 1.24
CA SER A 240 -62.45 9.84 0.19
C SER A 240 -61.81 9.40 -1.14
N THR A 241 -62.42 8.47 -1.81
CA THR A 241 -62.22 8.32 -3.27
C THR A 241 -63.49 8.82 -3.95
N LYS A 242 -63.34 9.90 -4.64
CA LYS A 242 -64.42 10.65 -5.29
C LYS A 242 -65.40 9.78 -6.09
N ASN A 243 -64.87 8.72 -6.73
CA ASN A 243 -65.64 7.80 -7.55
C ASN A 243 -66.52 6.82 -6.76
N ILE A 244 -66.14 6.38 -5.56
CA ILE A 244 -66.92 5.48 -4.73
C ILE A 244 -68.13 6.24 -4.12
N PHE A 245 -67.92 7.48 -3.76
CA PHE A 245 -68.99 8.29 -3.14
C PHE A 245 -69.92 8.95 -4.16
N GLU A 246 -69.45 9.30 -5.34
CA GLU A 246 -70.26 9.94 -6.39
C GLU A 246 -71.16 8.95 -7.14
N HIS A 247 -70.79 7.67 -7.24
CA HIS A 247 -71.52 6.69 -8.06
C HIS A 247 -72.12 5.55 -7.24
N GLY A 248 -71.93 5.44 -5.94
CA GLY A 248 -72.53 4.46 -5.08
C GLY A 248 -72.25 2.97 -5.40
N ASP A 249 -71.28 2.71 -6.26
CA ASP A 249 -70.95 1.38 -6.70
C ASP A 249 -69.85 0.73 -5.81
N LEU A 250 -70.34 -0.04 -4.83
CA LEU A 250 -69.50 -0.83 -3.91
C LEU A 250 -69.22 -2.23 -4.42
N SER A 251 -69.23 -2.41 -5.75
CA SER A 251 -68.89 -3.74 -6.36
C SER A 251 -67.48 -4.16 -5.94
N PRO A 252 -67.27 -5.49 -5.81
CA PRO A 252 -65.91 -6.03 -5.46
C PRO A 252 -64.80 -5.61 -6.42
N ASP A 253 -65.14 -5.36 -7.69
CA ASP A 253 -64.15 -4.94 -8.70
C ASP A 253 -63.82 -3.45 -8.59
N ASN A 254 -64.77 -2.59 -8.23
CA ASN A 254 -64.52 -1.16 -7.98
C ASN A 254 -63.74 -0.95 -6.68
N LEU A 255 -64.04 -1.72 -5.63
CA LEU A 255 -63.24 -1.73 -4.40
C LEU A 255 -61.83 -2.23 -4.62
N ARG A 256 -61.68 -3.25 -5.48
CA ARG A 256 -60.35 -3.77 -5.86
C ARG A 256 -59.54 -2.73 -6.66
N ASN A 257 -60.17 -2.02 -7.58
CA ASN A 257 -59.48 -0.99 -8.37
C ASN A 257 -59.17 0.27 -7.56
N ALA A 258 -60.03 0.66 -6.63
CA ALA A 258 -59.74 1.71 -5.66
C ALA A 258 -58.58 1.32 -4.71
N ALA A 259 -58.55 0.06 -4.26
CA ALA A 259 -57.46 -0.45 -3.43
C ALA A 259 -56.13 -0.49 -4.16
N LYS A 260 -56.13 -0.81 -5.47
CA LYS A 260 -54.92 -0.74 -6.31
C LYS A 260 -54.34 0.68 -6.44
N GLY A 261 -55.20 1.69 -6.35
CA GLY A 261 -54.77 3.11 -6.34
C GLY A 261 -54.28 3.60 -4.97
N LEU A 262 -54.64 2.90 -3.88
CA LEU A 262 -54.32 3.31 -2.50
C LEU A 262 -53.05 2.67 -1.94
N VAL A 263 -52.62 1.55 -2.52
CA VAL A 263 -51.43 0.82 -2.05
C VAL A 263 -50.45 0.71 -3.21
N SER A 264 -49.36 1.44 -3.12
CA SER A 264 -48.21 1.25 -3.98
C SER A 264 -47.13 0.50 -3.19
N ALA A 265 -46.69 -0.63 -3.70
CA ALA A 265 -45.55 -1.36 -3.16
C ALA A 265 -44.48 -1.51 -4.25
N SER A 266 -43.27 -1.14 -3.90
CA SER A 266 -42.13 -1.39 -4.78
C SER A 266 -41.02 -2.07 -3.99
N VAL A 267 -40.37 -3.04 -4.64
CA VAL A 267 -39.18 -3.69 -4.14
C VAL A 267 -38.02 -3.28 -5.02
N SER A 268 -36.97 -2.79 -4.41
CA SER A 268 -35.74 -2.39 -5.09
C SER A 268 -34.59 -3.26 -4.58
N ALA A 269 -33.87 -3.87 -5.51
CA ALA A 269 -32.60 -4.56 -5.20
C ALA A 269 -31.47 -3.73 -5.80
N SER A 270 -30.43 -3.52 -5.04
CA SER A 270 -29.21 -2.86 -5.48
C SER A 270 -28.01 -3.77 -5.31
N TYR A 271 -27.18 -3.77 -6.31
CA TYR A 271 -25.87 -4.42 -6.27
C TYR A 271 -24.85 -3.40 -6.79
N SER A 272 -23.80 -3.18 -6.04
CA SER A 272 -22.66 -2.40 -6.52
C SER A 272 -21.37 -3.12 -6.21
N GLN A 273 -20.46 -3.09 -7.17
CA GLN A 273 -19.11 -3.59 -7.01
C GLN A 273 -18.15 -2.58 -7.62
N SER A 274 -17.13 -2.23 -6.88
CA SER A 274 -16.02 -1.45 -7.37
C SER A 274 -14.71 -2.16 -7.04
N SER A 275 -13.75 -2.06 -7.94
CA SER A 275 -12.39 -2.53 -7.72
C SER A 275 -11.41 -1.49 -8.23
N TYR A 276 -10.36 -1.32 -7.48
CA TYR A 276 -9.23 -0.48 -7.83
C TYR A 276 -7.95 -1.28 -7.62
N GLU A 277 -7.04 -1.20 -8.57
CA GLU A 277 -5.71 -1.78 -8.47
C GLU A 277 -4.69 -0.75 -8.97
N SER A 278 -3.65 -0.54 -8.19
CA SER A 278 -2.50 0.30 -8.54
C SER A 278 -1.23 -0.50 -8.31
N ASN A 279 -0.35 -0.48 -9.30
CA ASN A 279 0.96 -1.11 -9.24
C ASN A 279 2.01 -0.04 -9.49
N THR A 280 2.80 0.25 -8.47
CA THR A 280 3.89 1.24 -8.56
C THR A 280 5.21 0.54 -8.38
N SER A 281 6.17 0.82 -9.24
CA SER A 281 7.51 0.25 -9.14
C SER A 281 8.58 1.26 -9.57
N GLY A 282 9.77 1.06 -9.06
CA GLY A 282 10.89 1.93 -9.46
C GLY A 282 12.19 1.54 -8.80
N THR A 283 13.20 2.34 -9.11
CA THR A 283 14.53 2.27 -8.51
C THR A 283 14.95 3.63 -8.00
N ASN A 284 15.65 3.64 -6.86
CA ASN A 284 16.30 4.83 -6.32
C ASN A 284 17.81 4.62 -6.31
N SER A 285 18.53 5.56 -6.88
CA SER A 285 19.99 5.61 -6.84
C SER A 285 20.45 6.15 -5.48
N VAL A 286 21.23 5.37 -4.77
CA VAL A 286 21.86 5.73 -3.49
C VAL A 286 23.26 6.24 -3.75
N ALA A 287 23.47 7.51 -3.45
CA ALA A 287 24.74 8.21 -3.74
C ALA A 287 25.88 7.75 -2.83
N GLY A 288 27.09 7.69 -3.36
CA GLY A 288 28.30 7.75 -2.56
C GLY A 288 28.48 9.15 -1.95
N ASN A 289 29.07 9.23 -0.76
CA ASN A 289 29.36 10.50 -0.10
C ASN A 289 30.80 10.50 0.42
N ILE A 290 31.63 11.35 -0.14
CA ILE A 290 33.06 11.43 0.13
C ILE A 290 33.42 12.83 0.62
N ASN A 291 33.83 12.92 1.88
CA ASN A 291 34.29 14.15 2.49
C ASN A 291 35.78 14.00 2.79
N VAL A 292 36.59 14.94 2.29
CA VAL A 292 38.06 14.95 2.44
C VAL A 292 38.49 16.30 2.97
N GLY A 293 39.24 16.30 4.04
CA GLY A 293 39.67 17.54 4.71
C GLY A 293 40.70 18.37 3.94
N LYS A 294 41.55 17.71 3.14
CA LYS A 294 42.56 18.39 2.32
C LYS A 294 42.43 18.03 0.85
N ASN A 295 43.27 17.11 0.35
CA ASN A 295 43.29 16.80 -1.09
C ASN A 295 42.66 15.44 -1.38
N PHE A 296 41.90 15.38 -2.47
CA PHE A 296 41.37 14.14 -3.02
C PHE A 296 41.97 13.90 -4.42
N ILE A 297 42.67 12.80 -4.59
CA ILE A 297 43.36 12.45 -5.82
C ILE A 297 42.81 11.11 -6.36
N LEU A 298 42.31 11.14 -7.57
CA LEU A 298 41.96 9.96 -8.37
C LEU A 298 42.99 9.76 -9.45
N GLN A 299 43.59 8.58 -9.52
CA GLN A 299 44.63 8.28 -10.50
C GLN A 299 44.38 6.94 -11.21
N SER A 300 44.49 6.96 -12.54
CA SER A 300 44.37 5.75 -13.37
C SER A 300 45.03 5.92 -14.72
N ASP A 301 45.74 4.88 -15.21
CA ASP A 301 46.14 4.84 -16.62
C ASP A 301 44.97 4.51 -17.56
N GLY A 302 43.83 4.03 -16.98
CA GLY A 302 42.57 3.82 -17.65
C GLY A 302 41.56 4.92 -17.38
N ASP A 303 40.29 4.54 -17.28
CA ASP A 303 39.17 5.46 -17.14
C ASP A 303 38.84 5.69 -15.65
N VAL A 304 38.39 6.91 -15.32
CA VAL A 304 37.79 7.26 -14.04
C VAL A 304 36.34 7.60 -14.25
N THR A 305 35.43 6.89 -13.58
CA THR A 305 33.98 7.08 -13.69
C THR A 305 33.38 7.39 -12.33
N LEU A 306 32.60 8.47 -12.25
CA LEU A 306 31.81 8.85 -11.08
C LEU A 306 30.33 8.80 -11.44
N VAL A 307 29.53 8.02 -10.67
CA VAL A 307 28.08 7.94 -10.85
C VAL A 307 27.41 8.33 -9.54
N ASN A 308 26.61 9.39 -9.55
CA ASN A 308 25.87 9.89 -8.39
C ASN A 308 26.74 10.02 -7.13
N GLN A 309 27.86 10.70 -7.24
CA GLN A 309 28.78 10.93 -6.15
C GLN A 309 28.62 12.35 -5.57
N LYS A 310 28.57 12.43 -4.25
CA LYS A 310 28.62 13.67 -3.49
C LYS A 310 30.01 13.82 -2.90
N ILE A 311 30.81 14.72 -3.45
CA ILE A 311 32.22 14.88 -3.12
C ILE A 311 32.44 16.29 -2.55
N ASN A 312 32.95 16.38 -1.33
CA ASN A 312 33.36 17.61 -0.67
C ASN A 312 34.84 17.52 -0.34
N VAL A 313 35.64 18.47 -0.83
CA VAL A 313 37.10 18.49 -0.64
C VAL A 313 37.51 19.85 -0.09
N GLY A 314 38.31 19.85 0.95
CA GLY A 314 38.75 21.07 1.64
C GLY A 314 39.77 21.92 0.85
N GLU A 315 40.64 21.25 0.06
CA GLU A 315 41.67 21.93 -0.73
C GLU A 315 41.53 21.59 -2.24
N ASN A 316 42.18 20.53 -2.70
CA ASN A 316 42.24 20.22 -4.12
C ASN A 316 41.58 18.87 -4.47
N PHE A 317 40.77 18.87 -5.51
CA PHE A 317 40.29 17.65 -6.17
C PHE A 317 41.06 17.49 -7.49
N VAL A 318 41.80 16.39 -7.62
CA VAL A 318 42.68 16.14 -8.77
C VAL A 318 42.28 14.79 -9.39
N VAL A 319 42.09 14.79 -10.69
CA VAL A 319 41.90 13.57 -11.47
C VAL A 319 42.97 13.48 -12.53
N ASP A 320 43.71 12.36 -12.51
CA ASP A 320 44.71 12.01 -13.51
C ASP A 320 44.27 10.67 -14.14
N ALA A 321 43.74 10.70 -15.34
CA ALA A 321 43.11 9.56 -15.99
C ALA A 321 43.20 9.67 -17.52
N LYS A 322 43.08 8.53 -18.19
CA LYS A 322 42.93 8.52 -19.66
C LYS A 322 41.61 9.16 -20.09
N ASN A 323 40.49 8.77 -19.44
CA ASN A 323 39.18 9.39 -19.61
C ASN A 323 38.57 9.65 -18.25
N PHE A 324 37.84 10.78 -18.13
CA PHE A 324 37.11 11.11 -16.92
C PHE A 324 35.63 11.32 -17.26
N GLU A 325 34.76 10.59 -16.57
CA GLU A 325 33.33 10.67 -16.77
C GLU A 325 32.60 10.92 -15.44
N VAL A 326 31.64 11.84 -15.46
CA VAL A 326 30.72 12.07 -14.34
C VAL A 326 29.30 11.92 -14.85
N ARG A 327 28.53 11.02 -14.20
CA ARG A 327 27.14 10.73 -14.54
C ARG A 327 26.20 10.92 -13.36
N ALA A 328 24.98 11.29 -13.64
CA ALA A 328 23.89 11.23 -12.66
C ALA A 328 23.52 9.77 -12.38
N GLY A 329 23.00 9.50 -11.19
CA GLY A 329 22.29 8.24 -10.91
C GLY A 329 20.91 8.23 -11.57
N GLU A 330 20.43 7.05 -11.91
CA GLU A 330 19.11 6.88 -12.50
C GLU A 330 18.09 6.50 -11.44
N ASN A 331 17.03 7.30 -11.34
CA ASN A 331 15.81 6.94 -10.63
C ASN A 331 14.73 6.61 -11.65
N THR A 332 14.06 5.48 -11.48
CA THR A 332 12.95 5.08 -12.34
C THR A 332 11.65 5.08 -11.56
N TYR A 333 10.56 5.43 -12.23
CA TYR A 333 9.21 5.38 -11.69
C TYR A 333 8.25 4.84 -12.75
N LYS A 334 7.46 3.85 -12.37
CA LYS A 334 6.41 3.27 -13.23
C LYS A 334 5.15 3.08 -12.38
N ASN A 335 4.03 3.57 -12.91
CA ASN A 335 2.71 3.44 -12.32
C ASN A 335 1.76 2.74 -13.32
#